data_9a1848b66aad62b31baf5b99f34c06ce
#
_entry.id   9a1848b66aad62b31baf5b99f34c06ce
#
_cell.length_a   1.000
_cell.length_b   1.000
_cell.length_c   1.000
_cell.angle_alpha   90.00
_cell.angle_beta   90.00
_cell.angle_gamma   90.00
#
_symmetry.space_group_name_H-M   'P 1'
#
loop_
_entity.id
_entity.type
_entity.pdbx_description
1 polymer ?
#
loop_
_entity_poly.entity_id
_entity_poly.type
_entity_poly.pdbx_seq_one_letter_code
_entity_poly.pdbx_strand_id
1 'polypeptide(L)'
;MVSIWEQYRTRQYQKELEDAVPNIADYVICDSGTLTPYFYAVLYADPSDPRQRLVLHDMYKYLLDDLYLKRYDLIFYLPLINGPDLSDGTRYQSEQEIRVLDEHMNLMFTKLHRLPSVHWIQSDFDHRFDEAMWRILGADYGPLLTSTERVVTISE
;
A
#
# COMPACT_ATOMS: atom_id res chain seq x y z
N MET A 1 2.59 -20.73 -6.41
CA MET A 1 3.75 -20.32 -5.56
C MET A 1 4.00 -18.85 -5.87
N VAL A 2 3.87 -17.97 -4.91
CA VAL A 2 4.13 -16.54 -5.10
C VAL A 2 5.62 -16.34 -5.38
N SER A 3 5.95 -15.56 -6.39
CA SER A 3 7.33 -15.34 -6.83
C SER A 3 7.59 -13.86 -7.04
N ILE A 4 8.87 -13.46 -7.04
CA ILE A 4 9.28 -12.09 -7.34
C ILE A 4 8.78 -11.62 -8.72
N TRP A 5 8.70 -12.53 -9.71
CA TRP A 5 8.23 -12.22 -11.06
C TRP A 5 6.74 -11.91 -11.09
N GLU A 6 5.95 -12.61 -10.25
CA GLU A 6 4.52 -12.30 -10.07
C GLU A 6 4.36 -10.93 -9.43
N GLN A 7 5.13 -10.62 -8.38
CA GLN A 7 5.08 -9.30 -7.75
C GLN A 7 5.46 -8.17 -8.69
N TYR A 8 6.45 -8.39 -9.55
CA TYR A 8 6.79 -7.42 -10.59
C TYR A 8 5.63 -7.18 -11.57
N ARG A 9 4.95 -8.26 -12.00
CA ARG A 9 3.76 -8.15 -12.87
C ARG A 9 2.57 -7.49 -12.17
N THR A 10 2.32 -7.86 -10.91
CA THR A 10 1.26 -7.25 -10.08
C THR A 10 1.45 -5.74 -10.02
N ARG A 11 2.68 -5.27 -9.78
CA ARG A 11 2.96 -3.84 -9.79
C ARG A 11 2.65 -3.17 -11.13
N GLN A 12 3.04 -3.80 -12.25
CA GLN A 12 2.78 -3.24 -13.58
C GLN A 12 1.27 -3.15 -13.84
N TYR A 13 0.55 -4.23 -13.53
CA TYR A 13 -0.89 -4.30 -13.70
C TYR A 13 -1.61 -3.27 -12.81
N GLN A 14 -1.22 -3.15 -11.56
CA GLN A 14 -1.76 -2.15 -10.65
C GLN A 14 -1.56 -0.73 -11.19
N LYS A 15 -0.35 -0.45 -11.70
CA LYS A 15 -0.06 0.84 -12.32
C LYS A 15 -0.96 1.12 -13.51
N GLU A 16 -1.19 0.14 -14.38
CA GLU A 16 -2.08 0.27 -15.54
C GLU A 16 -3.52 0.55 -15.12
N LEU A 17 -4.02 -0.14 -14.09
CA LEU A 17 -5.35 0.10 -13.53
C LEU A 17 -5.50 1.52 -12.98
N GLU A 18 -4.55 1.97 -12.20
CA GLU A 18 -4.56 3.33 -11.63
C GLU A 18 -4.47 4.40 -12.71
N ASP A 19 -3.60 4.21 -13.72
CA ASP A 19 -3.44 5.15 -14.83
C ASP A 19 -4.67 5.19 -15.75
N ALA A 20 -5.50 4.15 -15.75
CA ALA A 20 -6.72 4.06 -16.55
C ALA A 20 -7.94 4.72 -15.88
N VAL A 21 -7.84 5.14 -14.62
CA VAL A 21 -8.97 5.80 -13.93
C VAL A 21 -9.33 7.10 -14.65
N PRO A 22 -10.61 7.31 -14.99
CA PRO A 22 -11.05 8.54 -15.63
C PRO A 22 -10.85 9.77 -14.74
N ASN A 23 -10.46 10.91 -15.33
CA ASN A 23 -10.31 12.20 -14.64
C ASN A 23 -11.63 12.81 -14.10
N ILE A 24 -12.66 11.99 -13.98
CA ILE A 24 -13.97 12.39 -13.43
C ILE A 24 -14.16 11.93 -11.99
N ALA A 25 -13.21 11.18 -11.45
CA ALA A 25 -13.22 10.77 -10.05
C ALA A 25 -12.68 11.90 -9.17
N ASP A 26 -13.40 12.23 -8.12
CA ASP A 26 -12.94 13.19 -7.12
C ASP A 26 -11.86 12.57 -6.22
N TYR A 27 -11.99 11.28 -5.94
CA TYR A 27 -11.04 10.47 -5.18
C TYR A 27 -10.79 9.12 -5.85
N VAL A 28 -9.56 8.65 -5.77
CA VAL A 28 -9.15 7.29 -6.16
C VAL A 28 -8.51 6.63 -4.94
N ILE A 29 -9.11 5.56 -4.46
CA ILE A 29 -8.61 4.80 -3.33
C ILE A 29 -7.98 3.52 -3.86
N CYS A 30 -6.68 3.36 -3.63
CA CYS A 30 -5.93 2.16 -4.03
C CYS A 30 -5.67 1.32 -2.79
N ASP A 31 -6.22 0.10 -2.75
CA ASP A 31 -5.83 -0.90 -1.76
C ASP A 31 -4.46 -1.46 -2.16
N SER A 32 -3.49 -1.32 -1.26
CA SER A 32 -2.10 -1.68 -1.48
C SER A 32 -1.34 -0.87 -2.56
N GLY A 33 -1.96 -0.47 -3.66
CA GLY A 33 -1.36 0.34 -4.71
C GLY A 33 -0.08 -0.27 -5.32
N THR A 34 0.70 0.55 -6.03
CA THR A 34 1.97 0.13 -6.68
C THR A 34 3.12 -0.10 -5.69
N LEU A 35 2.95 0.26 -4.42
CA LEU A 35 4.03 0.21 -3.41
C LEU A 35 4.20 -1.19 -2.78
N THR A 36 3.08 -1.85 -2.47
CA THR A 36 3.06 -3.11 -1.72
C THR A 36 3.76 -4.28 -2.41
N PRO A 37 3.67 -4.47 -3.74
CA PRO A 37 4.36 -5.56 -4.43
C PRO A 37 5.88 -5.60 -4.21
N TYR A 38 6.53 -4.46 -3.94
CA TYR A 38 7.95 -4.45 -3.60
C TYR A 38 8.25 -5.21 -2.31
N PHE A 39 7.43 -5.02 -1.28
CA PHE A 39 7.64 -5.67 0.02
C PHE A 39 7.45 -7.19 -0.08
N TYR A 40 6.45 -7.64 -0.83
CA TYR A 40 6.27 -9.06 -1.12
C TYR A 40 7.42 -9.60 -1.98
N ALA A 41 7.93 -8.83 -2.94
CA ALA A 41 9.09 -9.23 -3.73
C ALA A 41 10.33 -9.45 -2.86
N VAL A 42 10.56 -8.59 -1.85
CA VAL A 42 11.65 -8.77 -0.87
C VAL A 42 11.49 -10.06 -0.09
N LEU A 43 10.25 -10.38 0.32
CA LEU A 43 9.95 -11.60 1.10
C LEU A 43 10.25 -12.88 0.30
N TYR A 44 9.98 -12.90 -1.00
CA TYR A 44 10.08 -14.09 -1.84
C TYR A 44 11.33 -14.15 -2.72
N ALA A 45 12.20 -13.15 -2.65
CA ALA A 45 13.41 -13.12 -3.45
C ALA A 45 14.48 -14.08 -2.92
N ASP A 46 15.14 -14.77 -3.82
CA ASP A 46 16.41 -15.42 -3.54
C ASP A 46 17.56 -14.41 -3.71
N PRO A 47 18.18 -13.98 -2.60
CA PRO A 47 19.27 -13.00 -2.67
C PRO A 47 20.54 -13.55 -3.35
N SER A 48 20.65 -14.86 -3.57
CA SER A 48 21.76 -15.47 -4.27
C SER A 48 21.59 -15.43 -5.81
N ASP A 49 20.37 -15.29 -6.33
CA ASP A 49 20.10 -15.16 -7.76
C ASP A 49 20.35 -13.72 -8.25
N PRO A 50 21.37 -13.49 -9.12
CA PRO A 50 21.67 -12.15 -9.64
C PRO A 50 20.50 -11.50 -10.39
N ARG A 51 19.67 -12.28 -11.06
CA ARG A 51 18.52 -11.78 -11.83
C ARG A 51 17.44 -11.25 -10.89
N GLN A 52 17.18 -11.97 -9.80
CA GLN A 52 16.22 -11.53 -8.80
C GLN A 52 16.70 -10.27 -8.08
N ARG A 53 18.01 -10.14 -7.80
CA ARG A 53 18.57 -8.89 -7.26
C ARG A 53 18.35 -7.70 -8.18
N LEU A 54 18.50 -7.87 -9.50
CA LEU A 54 18.23 -6.80 -10.46
C LEU A 54 16.75 -6.39 -10.45
N VAL A 55 15.84 -7.37 -10.44
CA VAL A 55 14.39 -7.08 -10.36
C VAL A 55 14.04 -6.36 -9.06
N LEU A 56 14.59 -6.79 -7.92
CA LEU A 56 14.40 -6.07 -6.65
C LEU A 56 14.91 -4.63 -6.70
N HIS A 57 16.07 -4.42 -7.31
CA HIS A 57 16.63 -3.09 -7.47
C HIS A 57 15.71 -2.19 -8.31
N ASP A 58 15.20 -2.71 -9.43
CA ASP A 58 14.27 -1.96 -10.27
C ASP A 58 12.95 -1.67 -9.54
N MET A 59 12.40 -2.65 -8.82
CA MET A 59 11.18 -2.45 -8.03
C MET A 59 11.38 -1.43 -6.91
N TYR A 60 12.55 -1.44 -6.25
CA TYR A 60 12.90 -0.43 -5.25
C TYR A 60 12.98 0.97 -5.86
N LYS A 61 13.59 1.10 -7.03
CA LYS A 61 13.65 2.36 -7.76
C LYS A 61 12.24 2.87 -8.11
N TYR A 62 11.37 2.00 -8.61
CA TYR A 62 9.98 2.37 -8.91
C TYR A 62 9.20 2.79 -7.66
N LEU A 63 9.42 2.11 -6.53
CA LEU A 63 8.81 2.51 -5.26
C LEU A 63 9.26 3.91 -4.85
N LEU A 64 10.55 4.22 -4.97
CA LEU A 64 11.05 5.56 -4.66
C LEU A 64 10.50 6.61 -5.64
N ASP A 65 10.44 6.29 -6.93
CA ASP A 65 9.87 7.19 -7.94
C ASP A 65 8.40 7.49 -7.62
N ASP A 66 7.58 6.48 -7.32
CA ASP A 66 6.16 6.65 -6.97
C ASP A 66 5.99 7.52 -5.70
N LEU A 67 6.89 7.40 -4.73
CA LEU A 67 6.87 8.19 -3.50
C LEU A 67 7.33 9.64 -3.71
N TYR A 68 8.47 9.84 -4.38
CA TYR A 68 9.06 11.18 -4.52
C TYR A 68 8.44 12.00 -5.65
N LEU A 69 7.90 11.36 -6.69
CA LEU A 69 7.16 12.03 -7.76
C LEU A 69 5.68 12.24 -7.41
N LYS A 70 5.31 11.91 -6.17
CA LYS A 70 3.95 12.09 -5.64
C LYS A 70 2.87 11.43 -6.49
N ARG A 71 3.08 10.14 -6.80
CA ARG A 71 2.04 9.35 -7.47
C ARG A 71 0.75 9.31 -6.64
N TYR A 72 0.88 9.35 -5.32
CA TYR A 72 -0.23 9.40 -4.38
C TYR A 72 -0.20 10.69 -3.58
N ASP A 73 -1.34 11.37 -3.49
CA ASP A 73 -1.49 12.55 -2.64
C ASP A 73 -1.42 12.21 -1.16
N LEU A 74 -2.01 11.03 -0.80
CA LEU A 74 -2.01 10.50 0.56
C LEU A 74 -1.68 9.01 0.54
N ILE A 75 -0.83 8.59 1.46
CA ILE A 75 -0.46 7.19 1.69
C ILE A 75 -0.73 6.90 3.16
N PHE A 76 -1.63 5.96 3.42
CA PHE A 76 -1.92 5.51 4.78
C PHE A 76 -1.22 4.19 5.05
N TYR A 77 -0.31 4.20 6.00
CA TYR A 77 0.26 2.97 6.54
C TYR A 77 -0.54 2.53 7.77
N LEU A 78 -1.08 1.33 7.70
CA LEU A 78 -1.86 0.70 8.75
C LEU A 78 -1.01 -0.42 9.37
N PRO A 79 -0.30 -0.16 10.47
CA PRO A 79 0.53 -1.19 11.11
C PRO A 79 -0.32 -2.34 11.67
N LEU A 80 0.30 -3.50 11.76
CA LEU A 80 -0.31 -4.68 12.36
C LEU A 80 -0.42 -4.48 13.88
N ILE A 81 -1.63 -4.37 14.43
CA ILE A 81 -1.82 -4.10 15.87
C ILE A 81 -1.89 -5.40 16.67
N ASN A 82 -2.83 -6.27 16.41
CA ASN A 82 -3.11 -7.45 17.26
C ASN A 82 -2.67 -8.78 16.64
N GLY A 83 -1.72 -8.74 15.70
CA GLY A 83 -1.35 -9.91 14.90
C GLY A 83 -2.27 -10.07 13.68
N PRO A 84 -1.86 -10.92 12.73
CA PRO A 84 -2.65 -11.15 11.52
C PRO A 84 -3.90 -11.96 11.84
N ASP A 85 -5.05 -11.54 11.29
CA ASP A 85 -6.22 -12.38 11.26
C ASP A 85 -6.06 -13.43 10.14
N LEU A 86 -5.98 -14.68 10.52
CA LEU A 86 -5.87 -15.82 9.61
C LEU A 86 -7.16 -16.64 9.57
N SER A 87 -8.23 -16.16 10.22
CA SER A 87 -9.47 -16.91 10.40
C SER A 87 -10.25 -17.10 9.10
N ASP A 88 -10.06 -16.21 8.13
CA ASP A 88 -10.77 -16.27 6.84
C ASP A 88 -10.19 -17.28 5.85
N GLY A 89 -8.98 -17.79 6.11
CA GLY A 89 -8.32 -18.78 5.25
C GLY A 89 -7.97 -18.29 3.84
N THR A 90 -8.09 -16.99 3.58
CA THR A 90 -7.83 -16.41 2.24
C THR A 90 -6.37 -16.03 2.03
N ARG A 91 -5.59 -15.93 3.10
CA ARG A 91 -4.17 -15.53 3.04
C ARG A 91 -3.25 -16.72 2.78
N TYR A 92 -2.35 -16.53 1.82
CA TYR A 92 -1.33 -17.54 1.48
C TYR A 92 -0.10 -17.48 2.38
N GLN A 93 0.10 -16.36 3.10
CA GLN A 93 1.24 -16.11 3.96
C GLN A 93 1.01 -16.74 5.33
N SER A 94 2.08 -17.34 5.88
CA SER A 94 2.13 -17.71 7.29
C SER A 94 2.15 -16.46 8.20
N GLU A 95 1.78 -16.62 9.46
CA GLU A 95 1.87 -15.55 10.45
C GLU A 95 3.28 -14.95 10.53
N GLN A 96 4.31 -15.79 10.43
CA GLN A 96 5.71 -15.33 10.46
C GLN A 96 6.04 -14.45 9.24
N GLU A 97 5.62 -14.84 8.04
CA GLU A 97 5.82 -14.06 6.83
C GLU A 97 5.12 -12.70 6.91
N ILE A 98 3.90 -12.68 7.45
CA ILE A 98 3.15 -11.43 7.64
C ILE A 98 3.87 -10.50 8.62
N ARG A 99 4.43 -11.02 9.72
CA ARG A 99 5.21 -10.22 10.67
C ARG A 99 6.49 -9.66 10.05
N VAL A 100 7.21 -10.46 9.28
CA VAL A 100 8.43 -10.01 8.57
C VAL A 100 8.05 -8.92 7.56
N LEU A 101 6.94 -9.08 6.85
CA LEU A 101 6.44 -8.09 5.90
C LEU A 101 6.12 -6.76 6.61
N ASP A 102 5.36 -6.82 7.72
CA ASP A 102 5.01 -5.65 8.52
C ASP A 102 6.25 -4.94 9.09
N GLU A 103 7.24 -5.69 9.58
CA GLU A 103 8.51 -5.13 10.03
C GLU A 103 9.25 -4.38 8.92
N HIS A 104 9.30 -4.93 7.71
CA HIS A 104 9.95 -4.27 6.57
C HIS A 104 9.19 -3.00 6.16
N MET A 105 7.87 -3.06 6.11
CA MET A 105 7.02 -1.90 5.81
C MET A 105 7.20 -0.82 6.89
N ASN A 106 7.12 -1.22 8.16
CA ASN A 106 7.31 -0.34 9.30
C ASN A 106 8.67 0.37 9.25
N LEU A 107 9.74 -0.38 9.03
CA LEU A 107 11.09 0.20 8.91
C LEU A 107 11.21 1.20 7.76
N MET A 108 10.62 0.88 6.62
CA MET A 108 10.61 1.75 5.44
C MET A 108 9.81 3.03 5.74
N PHE A 109 8.55 2.90 6.18
CA PHE A 109 7.67 4.04 6.44
C PHE A 109 8.14 4.89 7.62
N THR A 110 8.84 4.31 8.60
CA THR A 110 9.53 5.08 9.64
C THR A 110 10.58 6.03 9.05
N LYS A 111 11.32 5.59 8.03
CA LYS A 111 12.28 6.44 7.33
C LYS A 111 11.60 7.48 6.45
N LEU A 112 10.42 7.16 5.93
CA LEU A 112 9.65 7.99 5.01
C LEU A 112 8.62 8.90 5.71
N HIS A 113 8.46 8.82 7.04
CA HIS A 113 7.48 9.61 7.78
C HIS A 113 7.62 11.14 7.61
N ARG A 114 8.76 11.59 7.10
CA ARG A 114 8.99 13.00 6.77
C ARG A 114 8.40 13.43 5.45
N LEU A 115 7.93 12.49 4.61
CA LEU A 115 7.19 12.83 3.40
C LEU A 115 5.79 13.28 3.80
N PRO A 116 5.36 14.47 3.36
CA PRO A 116 4.04 15.02 3.76
C PRO A 116 2.86 14.13 3.37
N SER A 117 3.03 13.28 2.35
CA SER A 117 2.00 12.37 1.87
C SER A 117 1.88 11.08 2.69
N VAL A 118 2.84 10.75 3.56
CA VAL A 118 2.84 9.50 4.32
C VAL A 118 2.26 9.71 5.72
N HIS A 119 1.17 9.04 6.01
CA HIS A 119 0.45 9.12 7.28
C HIS A 119 0.35 7.74 7.94
N TRP A 120 0.71 7.70 9.21
CA TRP A 120 0.50 6.53 10.05
C TRP A 120 -0.87 6.60 10.66
N ILE A 121 -1.65 5.55 10.50
CA ILE A 121 -2.92 5.38 11.18
C ILE A 121 -2.65 4.63 12.48
N GLN A 122 -2.74 5.34 13.59
CA GLN A 122 -2.39 4.83 14.93
C GLN A 122 -3.61 4.38 15.74
N SER A 123 -4.80 4.75 15.29
CA SER A 123 -6.04 4.35 15.93
C SER A 123 -6.21 2.83 15.94
N ASP A 124 -6.98 2.32 16.88
CA ASP A 124 -7.44 0.93 16.88
C ASP A 124 -8.31 0.63 15.65
N PHE A 125 -8.63 -0.65 15.45
CA PHE A 125 -9.31 -1.10 14.24
C PHE A 125 -10.63 -0.35 13.99
N ASP A 126 -11.42 -0.07 15.05
CA ASP A 126 -12.75 0.54 14.93
C ASP A 126 -12.69 2.02 14.53
N HIS A 127 -11.58 2.71 14.81
CA HIS A 127 -11.39 4.14 14.55
C HIS A 127 -10.46 4.47 13.36
N ARG A 128 -9.85 3.45 12.74
CA ARG A 128 -8.92 3.67 11.60
C ARG A 128 -9.58 4.36 10.42
N PHE A 129 -10.83 3.99 10.14
CA PHE A 129 -11.59 4.61 9.06
C PHE A 129 -11.80 6.10 9.33
N ASP A 130 -12.24 6.46 10.52
CA ASP A 130 -12.48 7.84 10.90
C ASP A 130 -11.20 8.69 10.87
N GLU A 131 -10.07 8.13 11.34
CA GLU A 131 -8.78 8.80 11.25
C GLU A 131 -8.37 9.05 9.81
N ALA A 132 -8.51 8.06 8.92
CA ALA A 132 -8.19 8.20 7.50
C ALA A 132 -9.11 9.23 6.82
N MET A 133 -10.41 9.16 7.05
CA MET A 133 -11.39 10.09 6.48
C MET A 133 -11.15 11.52 6.97
N TRP A 134 -10.81 11.70 8.23
CA TRP A 134 -10.45 13.01 8.75
C TRP A 134 -9.20 13.59 8.04
N ARG A 135 -8.22 12.74 7.71
CA ARG A 135 -7.03 13.16 6.95
C ARG A 135 -7.33 13.56 5.52
N ILE A 136 -8.29 12.89 4.88
CA ILE A 136 -8.71 13.17 3.51
C ILE A 136 -9.53 14.46 3.45
N LEU A 137 -10.53 14.57 4.32
CA LEU A 137 -11.60 15.57 4.22
C LEU A 137 -11.43 16.73 5.21
N GLY A 138 -10.54 16.60 6.19
CA GLY A 138 -10.30 17.63 7.20
C GLY A 138 -11.52 17.89 8.07
N ALA A 139 -11.74 19.17 8.40
CA ALA A 139 -12.85 19.60 9.25
C ALA A 139 -14.24 19.36 8.61
N ASP A 140 -14.30 19.11 7.32
CA ASP A 140 -15.55 18.90 6.57
C ASP A 140 -16.05 17.45 6.60
N TYR A 141 -15.35 16.55 7.32
CA TYR A 141 -15.69 15.14 7.38
C TYR A 141 -17.14 14.86 7.80
N GLY A 142 -17.66 15.59 8.75
CA GLY A 142 -19.04 15.37 9.25
C GLY A 142 -20.16 15.59 8.22
N PRO A 143 -20.12 16.63 7.38
CA PRO A 143 -21.13 16.90 6.34
C PRO A 143 -21.03 16.01 5.09
N LEU A 144 -19.84 15.47 4.77
CA LEU A 144 -19.59 14.81 3.48
C LEU A 144 -20.17 13.42 3.33
N LEU A 145 -20.59 12.76 4.41
CA LEU A 145 -21.32 11.49 4.35
C LEU A 145 -22.63 11.56 3.55
N THR A 146 -23.07 12.76 3.19
CA THR A 146 -24.29 12.98 2.39
C THR A 146 -23.99 13.49 0.97
N SER A 147 -22.73 13.67 0.59
CA SER A 147 -22.35 14.19 -0.73
C SER A 147 -22.31 13.05 -1.78
N THR A 148 -22.56 13.44 -3.03
CA THR A 148 -22.52 12.54 -4.20
C THR A 148 -21.12 12.43 -4.81
N GLU A 149 -20.07 12.48 -4.00
CA GLU A 149 -18.69 12.38 -4.48
C GLU A 149 -18.42 11.05 -5.17
N ARG A 150 -17.62 11.10 -6.23
CA ARG A 150 -17.27 9.92 -7.02
C ARG A 150 -15.98 9.32 -6.48
N VAL A 151 -16.15 8.23 -5.76
CA VAL A 151 -15.03 7.44 -5.23
C VAL A 151 -14.80 6.22 -6.12
N VAL A 152 -13.57 6.00 -6.53
CA VAL A 152 -13.14 4.78 -7.21
C VAL A 152 -12.18 4.04 -6.31
N THR A 153 -12.52 2.81 -5.96
CA THR A 153 -11.64 1.91 -5.22
C THR A 153 -11.00 0.92 -6.18
N ILE A 154 -9.68 0.83 -6.12
CA ILE A 154 -8.90 -0.14 -6.88
C ILE A 154 -8.30 -1.12 -5.88
N SER A 155 -8.70 -2.37 -5.97
CA SER A 155 -8.19 -3.49 -5.16
C SER A 155 -7.62 -4.58 -6.06
N GLU A 156 -6.63 -5.31 -5.53
CA GLU A 156 -5.99 -6.46 -6.18
C GLU A 156 -6.89 -7.70 -6.21
#